data_363ae57b8681a1f9336998ddcdf85e95
#
_entry.id   363ae57b8681a1f9336998ddcdf85e95
#
_cell.length_a   1.000
_cell.length_b   1.000
_cell.length_c   1.000
_cell.angle_alpha   90.00
_cell.angle_beta   90.00
_cell.angle_gamma   90.00
#
_symmetry.space_group_name_H-M   'P 1'
#
loop_
_entity.id
_entity.type
_entity.pdbx_description
1 polymer ?
#
loop_
_entity_poly.entity_id
_entity_poly.type
_entity_poly.pdbx_seq_one_letter_code
_entity_poly.pdbx_strand_id
1 'polypeptide(L)'
;MIKIKENFVDPFLFVDIKKQIMGKYFPWFYNDCKIEEGDEHFQFIHFFYKDNLVTSDYFKVIKPVIDKLNVKSLVRVKGNLTTKDIKIKPFGLHTDAPFKCKTAILYINTNNGITIFETGEEIKSEENKIVMYPSNLKHTGTTHTDEKVRVVLNINYF
;
A
#
# COMPACT_ATOMS: atom_id res chain seq x y z
N MET A 1 -16.95 7.44 -0.55
CA MET A 1 -16.90 7.12 -1.99
C MET A 1 -15.50 6.65 -2.33
N ILE A 2 -15.36 5.46 -2.90
CA ILE A 2 -14.10 4.90 -3.39
C ILE A 2 -13.81 5.50 -4.76
N LYS A 3 -12.58 5.94 -4.99
CA LYS A 3 -12.11 6.49 -6.27
C LYS A 3 -10.93 5.65 -6.76
N ILE A 4 -10.96 5.25 -8.02
CA ILE A 4 -9.91 4.45 -8.65
C ILE A 4 -9.33 5.26 -9.81
N LYS A 5 -8.00 5.21 -9.97
CA LYS A 5 -7.31 5.74 -11.14
C LYS A 5 -6.25 4.74 -11.60
N GLU A 6 -6.28 4.40 -12.87
CA GLU A 6 -5.25 3.63 -13.54
C GLU A 6 -4.17 4.55 -14.09
N ASN A 7 -2.97 4.04 -14.29
CA ASN A 7 -1.80 4.81 -14.75
C ASN A 7 -1.65 6.11 -13.94
N PHE A 8 -1.71 5.98 -12.62
CA PHE A 8 -1.77 7.13 -11.73
C PHE A 8 -0.55 8.04 -11.85
N VAL A 9 0.65 7.49 -11.90
CA VAL A 9 1.88 8.25 -12.15
C VAL A 9 2.24 8.12 -13.61
N ASP A 10 3.00 9.08 -14.14
CA ASP A 10 3.59 8.93 -15.48
C ASP A 10 4.30 7.57 -15.61
N PRO A 11 4.09 6.83 -16.71
CA PRO A 11 4.63 5.47 -16.85
C PRO A 11 6.16 5.38 -16.70
N PHE A 12 6.91 6.36 -17.18
CA PHE A 12 8.38 6.35 -17.05
C PHE A 12 8.81 6.57 -15.60
N LEU A 13 8.17 7.52 -14.90
CA LEU A 13 8.40 7.73 -13.47
C LEU A 13 8.00 6.50 -12.65
N PHE A 14 6.89 5.83 -13.01
CA PHE A 14 6.44 4.65 -12.30
C PHE A 14 7.42 3.49 -12.44
N VAL A 15 7.99 3.26 -13.62
CA VAL A 15 9.01 2.23 -13.84
C VAL A 15 10.21 2.45 -12.91
N ASP A 16 10.65 3.69 -12.74
CA ASP A 16 11.75 4.01 -11.83
C ASP A 16 11.37 3.80 -10.36
N ILE A 17 10.19 4.25 -9.93
CA ILE A 17 9.65 3.99 -8.58
C ILE A 17 9.61 2.48 -8.30
N LYS A 18 9.04 1.70 -9.20
CA LYS A 18 8.94 0.24 -9.08
C LYS A 18 10.32 -0.40 -8.98
N LYS A 19 11.25 -0.03 -9.87
CA LYS A 19 12.62 -0.54 -9.89
C LYS A 19 13.35 -0.29 -8.59
N GLN A 20 13.17 0.87 -7.97
CA GLN A 20 13.81 1.20 -6.70
C GLN A 20 13.16 0.46 -5.53
N ILE A 21 11.83 0.48 -5.40
CA ILE A 21 11.10 -0.15 -4.29
C ILE A 21 11.21 -1.68 -4.31
N MET A 22 11.19 -2.29 -5.49
CA MET A 22 11.34 -3.74 -5.66
C MET A 22 12.79 -4.16 -5.89
N GLY A 23 13.72 -3.23 -5.81
CA GLY A 23 15.14 -3.45 -6.04
C GLY A 23 15.80 -4.23 -4.91
N LYS A 24 16.91 -4.92 -5.24
CA LYS A 24 17.69 -5.77 -4.32
C LYS A 24 18.11 -5.08 -3.02
N TYR A 25 18.35 -3.78 -3.06
CA TYR A 25 18.90 -3.01 -1.93
C TYR A 25 17.86 -2.16 -1.20
N PHE A 26 16.58 -2.25 -1.58
CA PHE A 26 15.54 -1.56 -0.87
C PHE A 26 15.33 -2.20 0.52
N PRO A 27 15.38 -1.43 1.62
CA PRO A 27 15.31 -1.99 2.96
C PRO A 27 13.86 -2.33 3.34
N TRP A 28 13.55 -3.61 3.36
CA TRP A 28 12.33 -4.16 3.90
C TRP A 28 12.57 -4.71 5.31
N PHE A 29 11.74 -4.33 6.26
CA PHE A 29 11.83 -4.75 7.66
C PHE A 29 10.75 -5.77 7.97
N TYR A 30 11.13 -6.85 8.65
CA TYR A 30 10.20 -7.86 9.11
C TYR A 30 9.23 -7.28 10.14
N ASN A 31 7.94 -7.62 10.00
CA ASN A 31 6.89 -7.32 10.95
C ASN A 31 6.08 -8.60 11.17
N ASP A 32 6.06 -9.10 12.39
CA ASP A 32 5.50 -10.40 12.78
C ASP A 32 3.97 -10.44 12.80
N CYS A 33 3.31 -9.33 12.55
CA CYS A 33 1.86 -9.24 12.40
C CYS A 33 1.49 -8.40 11.17
N LYS A 34 0.26 -8.49 10.75
CA LYS A 34 -0.24 -7.73 9.61
C LYS A 34 -1.25 -6.66 10.02
N ILE A 35 -2.17 -6.98 10.90
CA ILE A 35 -3.23 -6.09 11.39
C ILE A 35 -3.03 -5.79 12.87
N GLU A 36 -2.93 -6.82 13.70
CA GLU A 36 -2.79 -6.70 15.14
C GLU A 36 -1.81 -7.75 15.69
N GLU A 37 -1.26 -7.46 16.85
CA GLU A 37 -0.34 -8.36 17.53
C GLU A 37 -0.99 -9.73 17.77
N GLY A 38 -0.31 -10.81 17.38
CA GLY A 38 -0.78 -12.20 17.54
C GLY A 38 -1.62 -12.73 16.37
N ASP A 39 -1.81 -11.97 15.28
CA ASP A 39 -2.38 -12.55 14.06
C ASP A 39 -1.38 -13.55 13.43
N GLU A 40 -1.91 -14.55 12.67
CA GLU A 40 -1.08 -15.63 12.07
C GLU A 40 -0.27 -15.16 10.84
N HIS A 41 -0.35 -13.87 10.49
CA HIS A 41 0.24 -13.33 9.28
C HIS A 41 1.43 -12.43 9.61
N PHE A 42 2.45 -12.52 8.82
CA PHE A 42 3.56 -11.56 8.82
C PHE A 42 3.60 -10.76 7.52
N GLN A 43 4.37 -9.70 7.52
CA GLN A 43 4.66 -8.91 6.32
C GLN A 43 6.03 -8.25 6.48
N PHE A 44 6.53 -7.69 5.38
CA PHE A 44 7.64 -6.76 5.43
C PHE A 44 7.11 -5.35 5.22
N ILE A 45 7.66 -4.40 5.95
CA ILE A 45 7.24 -3.01 5.92
C ILE A 45 8.43 -2.08 5.69
N HIS A 46 8.13 -0.90 5.14
CA HIS A 46 9.07 0.21 5.08
C HIS A 46 8.30 1.51 5.33
N PHE A 47 8.67 2.26 6.36
CA PHE A 47 8.10 3.57 6.61
C PHE A 47 8.89 4.64 5.85
N PHE A 48 8.20 5.38 5.00
CA PHE A 48 8.73 6.57 4.32
C PHE A 48 8.48 7.83 5.12
N TYR A 49 7.31 7.88 5.80
CA TYR A 49 6.88 8.99 6.63
C TYR A 49 6.05 8.47 7.80
N LYS A 50 6.41 8.86 9.00
CA LYS A 50 5.73 8.47 10.25
C LYS A 50 6.03 9.50 11.34
N ASP A 51 5.09 9.72 12.28
CA ASP A 51 5.26 10.58 13.44
C ASP A 51 5.71 12.00 13.06
N ASN A 52 5.11 12.55 11.98
CA ASN A 52 5.40 13.86 11.39
C ASN A 52 6.83 14.04 10.86
N LEU A 53 7.53 12.95 10.58
CA LEU A 53 8.90 12.95 10.08
C LEU A 53 9.05 12.10 8.81
N VAL A 54 9.92 12.56 7.91
CA VAL A 54 10.46 11.72 6.84
C VAL A 54 11.43 10.74 7.49
N THR A 55 11.14 9.44 7.40
CA THR A 55 11.88 8.38 8.07
C THR A 55 12.79 7.58 7.14
N SER A 56 12.82 7.95 5.86
CA SER A 56 13.60 7.21 4.85
C SER A 56 14.09 8.14 3.74
N ASP A 57 15.35 7.96 3.32
CA ASP A 57 15.91 8.63 2.15
C ASP A 57 15.17 8.25 0.84
N TYR A 58 14.47 7.12 0.83
CA TYR A 58 13.61 6.71 -0.28
C TYR A 58 12.31 7.51 -0.38
N PHE A 59 12.01 8.41 0.55
CA PHE A 59 10.84 9.30 0.45
C PHE A 59 10.87 10.10 -0.86
N LYS A 60 12.04 10.53 -1.31
CA LYS A 60 12.23 11.22 -2.60
C LYS A 60 11.76 10.41 -3.81
N VAL A 61 11.83 9.08 -3.73
CA VAL A 61 11.40 8.17 -4.81
C VAL A 61 9.88 8.20 -4.98
N ILE A 62 9.15 8.29 -3.87
CA ILE A 62 7.67 8.31 -3.87
C ILE A 62 7.09 9.72 -3.91
N LYS A 63 7.93 10.75 -3.85
CA LYS A 63 7.47 12.15 -3.88
C LYS A 63 6.54 12.48 -5.06
N PRO A 64 6.78 12.00 -6.30
CA PRO A 64 5.86 12.22 -7.41
C PRO A 64 4.44 11.69 -7.17
N VAL A 65 4.30 10.60 -6.42
CA VAL A 65 2.99 10.05 -6.02
C VAL A 65 2.29 11.00 -5.04
N ILE A 66 3.03 11.50 -4.05
CA ILE A 66 2.52 12.41 -3.02
C ILE A 66 2.09 13.74 -3.66
N ASP A 67 2.90 14.30 -4.55
CA ASP A 67 2.59 15.54 -5.26
C ASP A 67 1.31 15.40 -6.11
N LYS A 68 1.17 14.28 -6.82
CA LYS A 68 0.00 14.01 -7.66
C LYS A 68 -1.29 13.77 -6.85
N LEU A 69 -1.20 13.29 -5.62
CA LEU A 69 -2.31 13.17 -4.69
C LEU A 69 -2.80 14.54 -4.18
N ASN A 70 -2.01 15.60 -4.38
CA ASN A 70 -2.27 16.95 -3.86
C ASN A 70 -2.53 16.94 -2.34
N VAL A 71 -1.59 16.34 -1.62
CA VAL A 71 -1.64 16.16 -0.17
C VAL A 71 -1.47 17.50 0.53
N LYS A 72 -2.36 17.83 1.46
CA LYS A 72 -2.23 19.00 2.33
C LYS A 72 -1.34 18.71 3.54
N SER A 73 -1.49 17.52 4.11
CA SER A 73 -0.71 17.05 5.24
C SER A 73 -0.62 15.54 5.22
N LEU A 74 0.58 14.99 5.40
CA LEU A 74 0.80 13.56 5.54
C LEU A 74 0.53 13.11 6.98
N VAL A 75 -0.08 11.95 7.13
CA VAL A 75 -0.24 11.24 8.40
C VAL A 75 0.79 10.10 8.47
N ARG A 76 0.80 9.27 7.43
CA ARG A 76 1.70 8.12 7.35
C ARG A 76 1.89 7.71 5.88
N VAL A 77 3.11 7.29 5.52
CA VAL A 77 3.39 6.62 4.25
C VAL A 77 4.16 5.35 4.54
N LYS A 78 3.56 4.22 4.22
CA LYS A 78 4.12 2.89 4.50
C LYS A 78 4.09 2.01 3.25
N GLY A 79 5.21 1.41 2.92
CA GLY A 79 5.29 0.27 1.99
C GLY A 79 4.92 -1.02 2.74
N ASN A 80 4.13 -1.87 2.11
CA ASN A 80 3.84 -3.22 2.60
C ASN A 80 4.21 -4.22 1.51
N LEU A 81 4.97 -5.24 1.88
CA LEU A 81 5.31 -6.36 1.03
C LEU A 81 4.80 -7.64 1.69
N THR A 82 4.04 -8.42 0.96
CA THR A 82 3.60 -9.76 1.36
C THR A 82 4.16 -10.80 0.40
N THR A 83 4.54 -11.94 0.93
CA THR A 83 5.06 -13.08 0.17
C THR A 83 3.93 -13.92 -0.42
N LYS A 84 4.26 -14.69 -1.46
CA LYS A 84 3.38 -15.67 -2.09
C LYS A 84 2.81 -16.66 -1.06
N ASP A 85 1.53 -16.97 -1.20
CA ASP A 85 0.86 -18.06 -0.49
C ASP A 85 0.37 -19.14 -1.49
N ILE A 86 -0.10 -20.26 -0.98
CA ILE A 86 -0.70 -21.35 -1.77
C ILE A 86 -2.17 -21.10 -2.08
N LYS A 87 -2.84 -20.21 -1.34
CA LYS A 87 -4.26 -19.86 -1.48
C LYS A 87 -4.47 -18.36 -1.32
N ILE A 88 -5.50 -17.84 -1.98
CA ILE A 88 -5.97 -16.47 -1.75
C ILE A 88 -6.86 -16.45 -0.51
N LYS A 89 -6.47 -15.67 0.50
CA LYS A 89 -7.18 -15.50 1.78
C LYS A 89 -7.18 -14.03 2.18
N PRO A 90 -8.28 -13.48 2.70
CA PRO A 90 -8.29 -12.15 3.30
C PRO A 90 -7.54 -12.16 4.64
N PHE A 91 -6.94 -11.01 5.01
CA PHE A 91 -6.23 -10.87 6.27
C PHE A 91 -7.11 -10.45 7.46
N GLY A 92 -8.28 -9.88 7.19
CA GLY A 92 -9.17 -9.31 8.19
C GLY A 92 -9.51 -7.83 7.93
N LEU A 93 -10.76 -7.47 8.13
CA LEU A 93 -11.24 -6.10 7.94
C LEU A 93 -10.71 -5.17 9.03
N HIS A 94 -10.09 -4.06 8.64
CA HIS A 94 -9.56 -3.05 9.53
C HIS A 94 -9.67 -1.64 8.93
N THR A 95 -9.40 -0.63 9.74
CA THR A 95 -9.22 0.76 9.32
C THR A 95 -7.76 1.17 9.49
N ASP A 96 -7.26 2.05 8.63
CA ASP A 96 -5.85 2.47 8.67
C ASP A 96 -5.53 3.52 9.74
N ALA A 97 -6.53 4.27 10.18
CA ALA A 97 -6.35 5.33 11.15
C ALA A 97 -7.57 5.42 12.08
N PRO A 98 -7.37 5.79 13.37
CA PRO A 98 -8.44 5.93 14.34
C PRO A 98 -9.26 7.22 14.17
N PHE A 99 -8.87 8.08 13.22
CA PHE A 99 -9.52 9.36 12.92
C PHE A 99 -9.80 9.50 11.42
N LYS A 100 -10.70 10.41 11.06
CA LYS A 100 -11.08 10.65 9.67
C LYS A 100 -9.99 11.39 8.91
N CYS A 101 -9.40 10.71 7.95
CA CYS A 101 -8.52 11.25 6.93
C CYS A 101 -8.80 10.53 5.59
N LYS A 102 -7.94 10.68 4.61
CA LYS A 102 -7.97 9.91 3.36
C LYS A 102 -6.94 8.81 3.41
N THR A 103 -7.25 7.67 2.81
CA THR A 103 -6.29 6.61 2.50
C THR A 103 -6.17 6.48 1.00
N ALA A 104 -4.95 6.30 0.52
CA ALA A 104 -4.66 5.88 -0.84
C ALA A 104 -3.77 4.63 -0.82
N ILE A 105 -4.10 3.64 -1.64
CA ILE A 105 -3.26 2.47 -1.88
C ILE A 105 -2.82 2.48 -3.33
N LEU A 106 -1.51 2.63 -3.56
CA LEU A 106 -0.90 2.49 -4.88
C LEU A 106 -0.31 1.08 -4.99
N TYR A 107 -0.73 0.33 -5.99
CA TYR A 107 -0.19 -1.00 -6.29
C TYR A 107 1.11 -0.86 -7.09
N ILE A 108 2.19 -1.47 -6.59
CA ILE A 108 3.52 -1.37 -7.19
C ILE A 108 3.74 -2.46 -8.25
N ASN A 109 3.11 -3.62 -8.07
CA ASN A 109 3.16 -4.70 -9.06
C ASN A 109 1.80 -5.35 -9.26
N THR A 110 1.60 -5.88 -10.46
CA THR A 110 0.42 -6.68 -10.79
C THR A 110 0.54 -8.07 -10.18
N ASN A 111 -0.56 -8.54 -9.59
CA ASN A 111 -0.71 -9.89 -9.05
C ASN A 111 -2.21 -10.20 -8.83
N ASN A 112 -2.55 -11.45 -8.53
CA ASN A 112 -3.92 -11.87 -8.32
C ASN A 112 -4.48 -11.61 -6.89
N GLY A 113 -3.69 -10.99 -6.01
CA GLY A 113 -4.19 -10.47 -4.75
C GLY A 113 -5.11 -9.26 -4.96
N ILE A 114 -6.09 -9.07 -4.09
CA ILE A 114 -7.08 -8.00 -4.18
C ILE A 114 -7.16 -7.19 -2.88
N THR A 115 -7.77 -6.01 -2.98
CA THR A 115 -8.24 -5.25 -1.81
C THR A 115 -9.75 -5.34 -1.78
N ILE A 116 -10.31 -5.75 -0.64
CA ILE A 116 -11.76 -5.94 -0.42
C ILE A 116 -12.23 -4.89 0.58
N PHE A 117 -13.33 -4.22 0.28
CA PHE A 117 -13.97 -3.26 1.17
C PHE A 117 -15.19 -3.89 1.86
N GLU A 118 -15.55 -3.40 3.05
CA GLU A 118 -16.74 -3.85 3.79
C GLU A 118 -18.04 -3.65 3.02
N THR A 119 -18.05 -2.76 2.04
CA THR A 119 -19.16 -2.47 1.13
C THR A 119 -19.27 -3.46 -0.04
N GLY A 120 -18.33 -4.41 -0.16
CA GLY A 120 -18.33 -5.48 -1.15
C GLY A 120 -17.52 -5.20 -2.41
N GLU A 121 -16.96 -3.99 -2.59
CA GLU A 121 -16.09 -3.72 -3.73
C GLU A 121 -14.76 -4.46 -3.61
N GLU A 122 -14.32 -5.02 -4.72
CA GLU A 122 -13.05 -5.72 -4.87
C GLU A 122 -12.15 -5.02 -5.89
N ILE A 123 -10.94 -4.68 -5.51
CA ILE A 123 -9.97 -3.99 -6.36
C ILE A 123 -8.79 -4.91 -6.64
N LYS A 124 -8.57 -5.22 -7.91
CA LYS A 124 -7.42 -6.01 -8.37
C LYS A 124 -6.11 -5.24 -8.20
N SER A 125 -5.08 -5.95 -7.76
CA SER A 125 -3.72 -5.41 -7.70
C SER A 125 -3.11 -5.33 -9.09
N GLU A 126 -3.19 -4.16 -9.71
CA GLU A 126 -2.57 -3.85 -11.00
C GLU A 126 -1.59 -2.70 -10.82
N GLU A 127 -0.40 -2.84 -11.37
CA GLU A 127 0.66 -1.84 -11.23
C GLU A 127 0.21 -0.45 -11.70
N ASN A 128 0.68 0.59 -11.01
CA ASN A 128 0.32 1.99 -11.25
C ASN A 128 -1.18 2.31 -11.14
N LYS A 129 -1.96 1.42 -10.56
CA LYS A 129 -3.34 1.69 -10.14
C LYS A 129 -3.34 2.21 -8.72
N ILE A 130 -4.15 3.24 -8.46
CA ILE A 130 -4.36 3.78 -7.12
C ILE A 130 -5.85 3.73 -6.76
N VAL A 131 -6.14 3.32 -5.53
CA VAL A 131 -7.47 3.42 -4.93
C VAL A 131 -7.43 4.40 -3.77
N MET A 132 -8.38 5.33 -3.73
CA MET A 132 -8.49 6.38 -2.70
C MET A 132 -9.86 6.30 -2.03
N TYR A 133 -9.90 6.35 -0.70
CA TYR A 133 -11.12 6.21 0.09
C TYR A 133 -10.98 6.87 1.48
N PRO A 134 -12.09 7.11 2.19
CA PRO A 134 -12.05 7.59 3.58
C PRO A 134 -11.41 6.56 4.51
N SER A 135 -10.49 6.97 5.38
CA SER A 135 -9.72 6.08 6.27
C SER A 135 -10.58 5.26 7.24
N ASN A 136 -11.81 5.69 7.50
CA ASN A 136 -12.77 5.00 8.36
C ASN A 136 -13.59 3.91 7.63
N LEU A 137 -13.42 3.75 6.31
CA LEU A 137 -14.00 2.64 5.56
C LEU A 137 -13.12 1.39 5.79
N LYS A 138 -13.73 0.34 6.35
CA LYS A 138 -13.02 -0.91 6.60
C LYS A 138 -12.69 -1.61 5.29
N HIS A 139 -11.47 -2.12 5.25
CA HIS A 139 -10.96 -2.86 4.11
C HIS A 139 -9.97 -3.94 4.56
N THR A 140 -9.66 -4.84 3.65
CA THR A 140 -8.61 -5.85 3.83
C THR A 140 -7.89 -6.10 2.51
N GLY A 141 -6.61 -6.44 2.58
CA GLY A 141 -5.92 -7.08 1.48
C GLY A 141 -6.07 -8.59 1.54
N THR A 142 -5.66 -9.27 0.47
CA THR A 142 -5.55 -10.72 0.44
C THR A 142 -4.11 -11.17 0.22
N THR A 143 -3.83 -12.43 0.49
CA THR A 143 -2.69 -13.16 -0.07
C THR A 143 -2.79 -13.19 -1.60
N HIS A 144 -1.75 -13.66 -2.27
CA HIS A 144 -1.68 -13.87 -3.73
C HIS A 144 -0.91 -15.16 -4.02
N THR A 145 -1.09 -15.71 -5.23
CA THR A 145 -0.58 -17.05 -5.57
C THR A 145 0.27 -17.08 -6.85
N ASP A 146 0.30 -16.02 -7.63
CA ASP A 146 0.92 -15.96 -8.96
C ASP A 146 2.31 -15.30 -8.97
N GLU A 147 2.54 -14.32 -8.09
CA GLU A 147 3.80 -13.57 -8.02
C GLU A 147 4.59 -13.91 -6.73
N LYS A 148 5.91 -13.67 -6.72
CA LYS A 148 6.74 -13.90 -5.51
C LYS A 148 6.33 -12.99 -4.35
N VAL A 149 5.99 -11.74 -4.67
CA VAL A 149 5.62 -10.71 -3.72
C VAL A 149 4.47 -9.85 -4.23
N ARG A 150 3.69 -9.33 -3.32
CA ARG A 150 2.72 -8.24 -3.53
C ARG A 150 3.19 -7.02 -2.77
N VAL A 151 3.39 -5.92 -3.48
CA VAL A 151 3.90 -4.66 -2.93
C VAL A 151 2.89 -3.54 -3.15
N VAL A 152 2.56 -2.83 -2.07
CA VAL A 152 1.69 -1.65 -2.12
C VAL A 152 2.28 -0.51 -1.31
N LEU A 153 1.99 0.73 -1.70
CA LEU A 153 2.17 1.91 -0.86
C LEU A 153 0.83 2.30 -0.25
N ASN A 154 0.77 2.35 1.08
CA ASN A 154 -0.37 2.84 1.86
C ASN A 154 -0.05 4.26 2.33
N ILE A 155 -0.89 5.22 1.94
CA ILE A 155 -0.71 6.65 2.18
C ILE A 155 -1.93 7.17 2.91
N ASN A 156 -1.74 7.66 4.15
CA ASN A 156 -2.78 8.32 4.92
C ASN A 156 -2.50 9.83 4.95
N TYR A 157 -3.51 10.65 4.63
CA TYR A 157 -3.32 12.09 4.39
C TYR A 157 -4.61 12.92 4.48
N PHE A 158 -4.46 14.23 4.62
CA PHE A 158 -5.52 15.24 4.53
C PHE A 158 -5.49 16.01 3.21
#